data_5425ecb5de2670eaf4ab39c55b148fb6
#
_entry.id   5425ecb5de2670eaf4ab39c55b148fb6
#
_cell.length_a   1.000
_cell.length_b   1.000
_cell.length_c   1.000
_cell.angle_alpha   90.00
_cell.angle_beta   90.00
_cell.angle_gamma   90.00
#
_symmetry.space_group_name_H-M   'P 1'
#
loop_
_entity.id
_entity.type
_entity.pdbx_description
1 polymer ?
#
loop_
_entity_poly.entity_id
_entity_poly.type
_entity_poly.pdbx_seq_one_letter_code
_entity_poly.pdbx_strand_id
1 'polypeptide(L)'
;MKRAIQFGAGNIGRGFIGAVLSEAGYHVVFADVNMEVIDRINKDGAYTVHIMDVESRDVRISNISGVDSGGGEIVDEIVRAEIITTAVGLRILPFIAPAIAKGIAARRAAGVGEPLNVIACENGIRATSQLREEVYKHLSAEEAAWCDAHVGLLSLIHI
;
A
#
# COMPACT_ATOMS: atom_id res chain seq x y z
N MET A 1 -10.44 8.90 10.22
CA MET A 1 -10.33 8.78 8.75
C MET A 1 -9.70 7.42 8.44
N LYS A 2 -10.26 6.71 7.49
CA LYS A 2 -9.72 5.43 7.01
C LYS A 2 -8.36 5.63 6.37
N ARG A 3 -7.44 4.69 6.58
CA ARG A 3 -6.08 4.74 6.04
C ARG A 3 -5.84 3.66 5.01
N ALA A 4 -5.23 4.07 3.91
CA ALA A 4 -4.72 3.18 2.87
C ALA A 4 -3.21 3.37 2.74
N ILE A 5 -2.48 2.31 2.50
CA ILE A 5 -1.05 2.38 2.19
C ILE A 5 -0.85 2.01 0.73
N GLN A 6 -0.15 2.88 0.02
CA GLN A 6 0.30 2.62 -1.34
C GLN A 6 1.82 2.44 -1.36
N PHE A 7 2.27 1.22 -1.55
CA PHE A 7 3.68 0.94 -1.83
C PHE A 7 4.00 1.31 -3.27
N GLY A 8 4.95 2.21 -3.42
CA GLY A 8 5.32 2.83 -4.69
C GLY A 8 4.68 4.20 -4.88
N ALA A 9 5.49 5.23 -4.83
CA ALA A 9 5.10 6.63 -5.02
C ALA A 9 5.47 7.17 -6.41
N GLY A 10 5.61 6.29 -7.39
CA GLY A 10 5.85 6.63 -8.78
C GLY A 10 4.59 7.12 -9.50
N ASN A 11 4.66 7.21 -10.82
CA ASN A 11 3.57 7.77 -11.62
C ASN A 11 2.26 7.00 -11.49
N ILE A 12 2.30 5.65 -11.46
CA ILE A 12 1.09 4.82 -11.31
C ILE A 12 0.55 4.92 -9.89
N GLY A 13 1.43 4.86 -8.88
CA GLY A 13 1.03 4.96 -7.48
C GLY A 13 0.36 6.30 -7.16
N ARG A 14 0.92 7.41 -7.59
CA ARG A 14 0.34 8.75 -7.39
C ARG A 14 -0.76 9.09 -8.37
N GLY A 15 -0.53 8.82 -9.66
CA GLY A 15 -1.40 9.29 -10.73
C GLY A 15 -2.68 8.48 -10.93
N PHE A 16 -2.71 7.26 -10.44
CA PHE A 16 -3.87 6.38 -10.59
C PHE A 16 -4.35 5.82 -9.25
N ILE A 17 -3.58 4.95 -8.61
CA ILE A 17 -4.03 4.22 -7.41
C ILE A 17 -4.27 5.17 -6.23
N GLY A 18 -3.33 6.06 -5.97
CA GLY A 18 -3.46 7.06 -4.90
C GLY A 18 -4.64 8.00 -5.12
N ALA A 19 -4.92 8.36 -6.37
CA ALA A 19 -6.09 9.18 -6.71
C ALA A 19 -7.39 8.42 -6.41
N VAL A 20 -7.51 7.16 -6.84
CA VAL A 20 -8.68 6.32 -6.59
C VAL A 20 -8.93 6.14 -5.09
N LEU A 21 -7.88 5.86 -4.32
CA LEU A 21 -7.98 5.70 -2.87
C LEU A 21 -8.38 7.02 -2.18
N SER A 22 -7.82 8.14 -2.61
CA SER A 22 -8.18 9.46 -2.09
C SER A 22 -9.63 9.82 -2.39
N GLU A 23 -10.10 9.58 -3.61
CA GLU A 23 -11.51 9.78 -4.00
C GLU A 23 -12.47 8.87 -3.20
N ALA A 24 -12.01 7.66 -2.82
CA ALA A 24 -12.76 6.76 -1.96
C ALA A 24 -12.78 7.18 -0.47
N GLY A 25 -12.17 8.31 -0.13
CA GLY A 25 -12.19 8.88 1.22
C GLY A 25 -11.08 8.40 2.15
N TYR A 26 -10.04 7.74 1.63
CA TYR A 26 -8.89 7.34 2.43
C TYR A 26 -7.88 8.48 2.60
N HIS A 27 -7.24 8.50 3.77
CA HIS A 27 -5.92 9.12 3.89
C HIS A 27 -4.91 8.15 3.29
N VAL A 28 -4.20 8.57 2.25
CA VAL A 28 -3.25 7.71 1.53
C VAL A 28 -1.84 7.93 2.05
N VAL A 29 -1.24 6.89 2.59
CA VAL A 29 0.16 6.86 3.01
C VAL A 29 0.98 6.24 1.88
N PHE A 30 1.81 7.02 1.22
CA PHE A 30 2.75 6.52 0.22
C PHE A 30 4.00 5.98 0.91
N ALA A 31 4.38 4.75 0.58
CA ALA A 31 5.61 4.12 1.06
C ALA A 31 6.56 3.89 -0.12
N ASP A 32 7.75 4.45 -0.03
CA ASP A 32 8.78 4.33 -1.07
C ASP A 32 10.17 4.44 -0.44
N VAL A 33 11.18 3.96 -1.15
CA VAL A 33 12.59 4.15 -0.78
C VAL A 33 13.16 5.47 -1.31
N ASN A 34 12.47 6.10 -2.27
CA ASN A 34 12.85 7.39 -2.83
C ASN A 34 12.45 8.53 -1.88
N MET A 35 13.36 8.87 -0.98
CA MET A 35 13.10 9.89 0.04
C MET A 35 12.88 11.29 -0.53
N GLU A 36 13.41 11.61 -1.69
CA GLU A 36 13.13 12.88 -2.35
C GLU A 36 11.63 13.03 -2.66
N VAL A 37 11.01 11.97 -3.17
CA VAL A 37 9.57 11.94 -3.44
C VAL A 37 8.77 11.97 -2.15
N ILE A 38 9.17 11.20 -1.15
CA ILE A 38 8.50 11.14 0.17
C ILE A 38 8.56 12.50 0.87
N ASP A 39 9.72 13.14 0.90
CA ASP A 39 9.88 14.46 1.52
C ASP A 39 9.03 15.53 0.82
N ARG A 40 8.95 15.45 -0.52
CA ARG A 40 8.08 16.35 -1.29
C ARG A 40 6.60 16.14 -0.98
N ILE A 41 6.15 14.88 -0.90
CA ILE A 41 4.77 14.54 -0.50
C ILE A 41 4.45 15.13 0.88
N ASN A 42 5.35 14.96 1.84
CA ASN A 42 5.14 15.45 3.20
C ASN A 42 5.20 16.98 3.29
N LYS A 43 6.05 17.61 2.50
CA LYS A 43 6.17 19.08 2.46
C LYS A 43 4.95 19.74 1.81
N ASP A 44 4.52 19.23 0.66
CA ASP A 44 3.47 19.85 -0.14
C ASP A 44 2.07 19.43 0.33
N GLY A 45 1.94 18.23 0.92
CA GLY A 45 0.68 17.69 1.43
C GLY A 45 -0.40 17.44 0.38
N ALA A 46 -0.07 17.65 -0.88
CA ALA A 46 -0.99 17.48 -2.01
C ALA A 46 -0.22 17.42 -3.33
N TYR A 47 -0.86 16.87 -4.35
CA TYR A 47 -0.39 16.93 -5.74
C TYR A 47 -1.57 17.00 -6.70
N THR A 48 -1.30 17.32 -7.96
CA THR A 48 -2.33 17.41 -8.99
C THR A 48 -2.16 16.28 -10.00
N VAL A 49 -3.26 15.63 -10.33
CA VAL A 49 -3.33 14.63 -11.41
C VAL A 49 -4.01 15.28 -12.61
N HIS A 50 -3.31 15.29 -13.74
CA HIS A 50 -3.87 15.74 -15.01
C HIS A 50 -4.54 14.56 -15.71
N ILE A 51 -5.86 14.55 -15.72
CA ILE A 51 -6.62 13.52 -16.42
C ILE A 51 -6.81 13.98 -17.87
N MET A 52 -6.22 13.24 -18.77
CA MET A 52 -6.33 13.47 -20.22
C MET A 52 -7.39 12.52 -20.79
N ASP A 53 -8.62 12.98 -20.83
CA ASP A 53 -9.76 12.28 -21.45
C ASP A 53 -10.38 13.23 -22.50
N VAL A 54 -11.57 12.91 -22.99
CA VAL A 54 -12.33 13.76 -23.93
C VAL A 54 -12.43 15.21 -23.43
N GLU A 55 -12.55 15.40 -22.14
CA GLU A 55 -12.38 16.69 -21.46
C GLU A 55 -11.23 16.57 -20.44
N SER A 56 -10.12 17.28 -20.71
CA SER A 56 -8.99 17.31 -19.78
C SER A 56 -9.41 18.02 -18.48
N ARG A 57 -9.11 17.40 -17.35
CA ARG A 57 -9.37 17.98 -16.02
C ARG A 57 -8.22 17.75 -15.08
N ASP A 58 -8.03 18.69 -14.18
CA ASP A 58 -7.06 18.59 -13.10
C ASP A 58 -7.78 18.18 -11.81
N VAL A 59 -7.26 17.15 -11.15
CA VAL A 59 -7.76 16.69 -9.86
C VAL A 59 -6.66 16.88 -8.81
N ARG A 60 -6.96 17.68 -7.79
CA ARG A 60 -6.05 17.87 -6.66
C ARG A 60 -6.25 16.74 -5.66
N ILE A 61 -5.19 16.04 -5.37
CA ILE A 61 -5.14 14.97 -4.37
C ILE A 61 -4.52 15.53 -3.10
N SER A 62 -5.26 15.47 -2.01
CA SER A 62 -4.86 15.86 -0.67
C SER A 62 -5.14 14.70 0.30
N ASN A 63 -4.99 14.90 1.60
CA ASN A 63 -5.06 13.82 2.59
C ASN A 63 -4.03 12.73 2.32
N ILE A 64 -2.81 13.13 2.12
CA ILE A 64 -1.68 12.26 1.82
C ILE A 64 -0.54 12.49 2.81
N SER A 65 0.25 11.46 3.00
CA SER A 65 1.55 11.51 3.68
C SER A 65 2.48 10.49 3.06
N GLY A 66 3.74 10.56 3.40
CA GLY A 66 4.74 9.63 2.89
C GLY A 66 5.62 9.10 4.01
N VAL A 67 6.03 7.85 3.88
CA VAL A 67 6.96 7.18 4.79
C VAL A 67 8.02 6.41 4.02
N ASP A 68 9.19 6.24 4.64
CA ASP A 68 10.21 5.32 4.13
C ASP A 68 9.70 3.89 4.25
N SER A 69 9.63 3.18 3.12
CA SER A 69 9.19 1.78 3.10
C SER A 69 10.15 0.82 3.81
N GLY A 70 11.39 1.22 4.01
CA GLY A 70 12.41 0.47 4.78
C GLY A 70 12.55 0.93 6.23
N GLY A 71 11.82 1.95 6.65
CA GLY A 71 11.87 2.51 7.99
C GLY A 71 10.96 1.81 9.01
N GLY A 72 10.95 2.32 10.24
CA GLY A 72 10.09 1.79 11.31
C GLY A 72 8.64 2.27 11.24
N GLU A 73 8.42 3.48 10.75
CA GLU A 73 7.09 4.09 10.70
C GLU A 73 6.09 3.33 9.83
N ILE A 74 6.56 2.63 8.79
CA ILE A 74 5.69 1.84 7.92
C ILE A 74 4.93 0.75 8.70
N VAL A 75 5.53 0.19 9.72
CA VAL A 75 4.88 -0.83 10.56
C VAL A 75 3.70 -0.25 11.31
N ASP A 76 3.86 0.93 11.89
CA ASP A 76 2.78 1.64 12.61
C ASP A 76 1.66 2.05 11.66
N GLU A 77 1.98 2.45 10.45
CA GLU A 77 0.98 2.75 9.42
C GLU A 77 0.18 1.51 9.01
N ILE A 78 0.84 0.36 8.87
CA ILE A 78 0.15 -0.91 8.57
C ILE A 78 -0.81 -1.32 9.70
N VAL A 79 -0.45 -1.08 10.95
CA VAL A 79 -1.33 -1.36 12.09
C VAL A 79 -2.66 -0.59 11.96
N ARG A 80 -2.62 0.64 11.45
CA ARG A 80 -3.78 1.53 11.30
C ARG A 80 -4.51 1.41 9.97
N ALA A 81 -3.95 0.68 9.01
CA ALA A 81 -4.49 0.61 7.65
C ALA A 81 -5.66 -0.36 7.52
N GLU A 82 -6.54 -0.08 6.57
CA GLU A 82 -7.60 -0.99 6.12
C GLU A 82 -7.26 -1.66 4.78
N ILE A 83 -6.43 -1.01 3.97
CA ILE A 83 -6.03 -1.51 2.66
C ILE A 83 -4.57 -1.18 2.38
N ILE A 84 -3.87 -2.14 1.79
CA ILE A 84 -2.54 -1.99 1.23
C ILE A 84 -2.62 -2.26 -0.27
N THR A 85 -2.07 -1.37 -1.07
CA THR A 85 -1.90 -1.56 -2.51
C THR A 85 -0.42 -1.43 -2.87
N THR A 86 -0.01 -2.07 -3.96
CA THR A 86 1.37 -1.98 -4.46
C THR A 86 1.43 -1.62 -5.94
N ALA A 87 2.41 -0.83 -6.31
CA ALA A 87 2.81 -0.56 -7.69
C ALA A 87 4.32 -0.25 -7.70
N VAL A 88 5.11 -1.26 -7.37
CA VAL A 88 6.59 -1.17 -7.24
C VAL A 88 7.32 -1.96 -8.31
N GLY A 89 6.62 -2.82 -9.06
CA GLY A 89 7.18 -3.81 -9.96
C GLY A 89 7.34 -5.18 -9.30
N LEU A 90 7.10 -6.25 -10.06
CA LEU A 90 7.13 -7.63 -9.54
C LEU A 90 8.46 -7.98 -8.85
N ARG A 91 9.56 -7.47 -9.38
CA ARG A 91 10.91 -7.74 -8.83
C ARG A 91 11.14 -7.10 -7.46
N ILE A 92 10.35 -6.10 -7.10
CA ILE A 92 10.48 -5.36 -5.84
C ILE A 92 9.59 -5.95 -4.75
N LEU A 93 8.60 -6.78 -5.10
CA LEU A 93 7.71 -7.40 -4.11
C LEU A 93 8.46 -8.11 -2.97
N PRO A 94 9.55 -8.88 -3.23
CA PRO A 94 10.31 -9.50 -2.16
C PRO A 94 10.95 -8.51 -1.17
N PHE A 95 11.20 -7.27 -1.60
CA PHE A 95 11.83 -6.24 -0.77
C PHE A 95 10.83 -5.50 0.13
N ILE A 96 9.57 -5.41 -0.25
CA ILE A 96 8.51 -4.81 0.58
C ILE A 96 7.82 -5.83 1.49
N ALA A 97 7.89 -7.10 1.16
CA ALA A 97 7.26 -8.19 1.91
C ALA A 97 7.67 -8.25 3.39
N PRO A 98 8.94 -8.04 3.79
CA PRO A 98 9.32 -8.00 5.20
C PRO A 98 8.59 -6.93 6.00
N ALA A 99 8.40 -5.74 5.45
CA ALA A 99 7.69 -4.65 6.12
C ALA A 99 6.20 -4.99 6.29
N ILE A 100 5.58 -5.57 5.28
CA ILE A 100 4.18 -6.02 5.35
C ILE A 100 4.02 -7.11 6.41
N ALA A 101 4.93 -8.08 6.44
CA ALA A 101 4.92 -9.15 7.43
C ALA A 101 5.07 -8.62 8.87
N LYS A 102 5.98 -7.68 9.09
CA LYS A 102 6.14 -7.00 10.39
C LYS A 102 4.88 -6.25 10.80
N GLY A 103 4.24 -5.58 9.86
CA GLY A 103 2.99 -4.88 10.08
C GLY A 103 1.85 -5.84 10.47
N ILE A 104 1.73 -6.99 9.81
CA ILE A 104 0.76 -8.03 10.14
C ILE A 104 1.01 -8.58 11.55
N ALA A 105 2.26 -8.89 11.88
CA ALA A 105 2.65 -9.34 13.21
C ALA A 105 2.32 -8.30 14.29
N ALA A 106 2.56 -7.02 14.02
CA ALA A 106 2.24 -5.91 14.92
C ALA A 106 0.72 -5.75 15.10
N ARG A 107 -0.08 -5.92 14.07
CA ARG A 107 -1.55 -5.93 14.16
C ARG A 107 -2.03 -7.04 15.09
N ARG A 108 -1.49 -8.25 14.93
CA ARG A 108 -1.81 -9.38 15.81
C ARG A 108 -1.44 -9.06 17.26
N ALA A 109 -0.25 -8.57 17.51
CA ALA A 109 0.22 -8.21 18.86
C ALA A 109 -0.63 -7.10 19.50
N ALA A 110 -1.11 -6.15 18.72
CA ALA A 110 -1.98 -5.06 19.18
C ALA A 110 -3.46 -5.46 19.32
N GLY A 111 -3.83 -6.67 18.95
CA GLY A 111 -5.21 -7.15 19.01
C GLY A 111 -6.17 -6.48 18.03
N VAL A 112 -5.66 -6.03 16.88
CA VAL A 112 -6.48 -5.39 15.84
C VAL A 112 -7.41 -6.41 15.21
N GLY A 113 -8.72 -6.24 15.42
CA GLY A 113 -9.76 -7.15 14.91
C GLY A 113 -10.28 -6.79 13.53
N GLU A 114 -10.10 -5.55 13.09
CA GLU A 114 -10.55 -5.09 11.77
C GLU A 114 -9.74 -5.76 10.66
N PRO A 115 -10.40 -6.15 9.55
CA PRO A 115 -9.71 -6.80 8.45
C PRO A 115 -8.75 -5.85 7.74
N LEU A 116 -7.67 -6.40 7.20
CA LEU A 116 -6.74 -5.74 6.29
C LEU A 116 -6.84 -6.40 4.91
N ASN A 117 -7.01 -5.62 3.87
CA ASN A 117 -6.97 -6.12 2.50
C ASN A 117 -5.67 -5.70 1.81
N VAL A 118 -5.04 -6.61 1.11
CA VAL A 118 -3.80 -6.39 0.36
C VAL A 118 -4.02 -6.73 -1.11
N ILE A 119 -3.72 -5.79 -1.98
CA ILE A 119 -3.88 -5.93 -3.43
C ILE A 119 -2.59 -5.51 -4.12
N ALA A 120 -1.95 -6.43 -4.82
CA ALA A 120 -0.82 -6.10 -5.68
C ALA A 120 -1.33 -5.56 -7.03
N CYS A 121 -1.21 -4.25 -7.23
CA CYS A 121 -1.60 -3.57 -8.48
C CYS A 121 -0.42 -3.53 -9.45
N GLU A 122 0.15 -4.69 -9.73
CA GLU A 122 1.32 -4.87 -10.57
C GLU A 122 0.92 -5.33 -11.98
N ASN A 123 1.77 -5.00 -12.95
CA ASN A 123 1.61 -5.52 -14.30
C ASN A 123 2.21 -6.92 -14.39
N GLY A 124 1.46 -7.91 -13.94
CA GLY A 124 1.92 -9.30 -13.96
C GLY A 124 0.84 -10.28 -13.51
N ILE A 125 1.00 -11.51 -13.97
CA ILE A 125 0.08 -12.60 -13.65
C ILE A 125 0.29 -13.04 -12.21
N ARG A 126 -0.81 -13.16 -11.44
CA ARG A 126 -0.79 -13.64 -10.07
C ARG A 126 0.09 -12.82 -9.13
N ALA A 127 0.14 -11.50 -9.34
CA ALA A 127 1.01 -10.62 -8.54
C ALA A 127 0.69 -10.70 -7.04
N THR A 128 -0.57 -10.71 -6.64
CA THR A 128 -0.95 -10.84 -5.24
C THR A 128 -0.56 -12.19 -4.65
N SER A 129 -0.65 -13.28 -5.44
CA SER A 129 -0.18 -14.60 -5.00
C SER A 129 1.33 -14.61 -4.78
N GLN A 130 2.10 -13.97 -5.66
CA GLN A 130 3.56 -13.81 -5.49
C GLN A 130 3.88 -13.01 -4.22
N LEU A 131 3.19 -11.89 -4.01
CA LEU A 131 3.36 -11.09 -2.80
C LEU A 131 3.02 -11.91 -1.54
N ARG A 132 1.93 -12.68 -1.57
CA ARG A 132 1.55 -13.56 -0.47
C ARG A 132 2.65 -14.54 -0.11
N GLU A 133 3.22 -15.23 -1.10
CA GLU A 133 4.32 -16.17 -0.89
C GLU A 133 5.52 -15.49 -0.24
N GLU A 134 5.89 -14.29 -0.69
CA GLU A 134 7.00 -13.53 -0.12
C GLU A 134 6.72 -13.06 1.32
N VAL A 135 5.51 -12.59 1.60
CA VAL A 135 5.10 -12.16 2.95
C VAL A 135 5.14 -13.34 3.93
N TYR A 136 4.61 -14.50 3.53
CA TYR A 136 4.53 -15.68 4.39
C TYR A 136 5.90 -16.26 4.75
N LYS A 137 6.93 -16.03 3.97
CA LYS A 137 8.32 -16.40 4.32
C LYS A 137 8.81 -15.71 5.60
N HIS A 138 8.22 -14.59 5.98
CA HIS A 138 8.60 -13.76 7.12
C HIS A 138 7.63 -13.86 8.29
N LEU A 139 6.61 -14.72 8.20
CA LEU A 139 5.64 -14.96 9.27
C LEU A 139 5.96 -16.26 10.00
N SER A 140 5.78 -16.26 11.33
CA SER A 140 5.73 -17.51 12.11
C SER A 140 4.47 -18.32 11.76
N ALA A 141 4.41 -19.58 12.18
CA ALA A 141 3.22 -20.41 11.97
C ALA A 141 1.96 -19.80 12.61
N GLU A 142 2.07 -19.21 13.78
CA GLU A 142 0.97 -18.55 14.48
C GLU A 142 0.55 -17.25 13.77
N GLU A 143 1.51 -16.45 13.32
CA GLU A 143 1.27 -15.24 12.57
C GLU A 143 0.62 -15.54 11.22
N ALA A 144 1.05 -16.59 10.53
CA ALA A 144 0.46 -17.04 9.27
C ALA A 144 -1.00 -17.49 9.47
N ALA A 145 -1.30 -18.24 10.52
CA ALA A 145 -2.66 -18.65 10.85
C ALA A 145 -3.56 -17.44 11.16
N TRP A 146 -3.04 -16.47 11.90
CA TRP A 146 -3.75 -15.23 12.17
C TRP A 146 -3.98 -14.42 10.89
N CYS A 147 -2.99 -14.34 10.02
CA CYS A 147 -3.06 -13.68 8.72
C CYS A 147 -4.14 -14.30 7.83
N ASP A 148 -4.22 -15.63 7.77
CA ASP A 148 -5.25 -16.34 7.01
C ASP A 148 -6.68 -15.98 7.46
N ALA A 149 -6.87 -15.67 8.74
CA ALA A 149 -8.18 -15.33 9.31
C ALA A 149 -8.54 -13.83 9.20
N HIS A 150 -7.56 -12.93 9.13
CA HIS A 150 -7.77 -11.48 9.29
C HIS A 150 -7.29 -10.64 8.11
N VAL A 151 -6.49 -11.19 7.21
CA VAL A 151 -5.93 -10.46 6.08
C VAL A 151 -6.40 -11.05 4.76
N GLY A 152 -7.08 -10.25 3.98
CA GLY A 152 -7.45 -10.60 2.60
C GLY A 152 -6.32 -10.27 1.64
N LEU A 153 -5.80 -11.26 0.93
CA LEU A 153 -4.85 -11.09 -0.16
C LEU A 153 -5.61 -11.29 -1.48
N LEU A 154 -6.06 -10.18 -2.03
CA LEU A 154 -7.03 -10.14 -3.11
C LEU A 154 -6.32 -10.05 -4.46
N SER A 155 -6.68 -10.94 -5.37
CA SER A 155 -6.17 -10.91 -6.75
C SER A 155 -7.02 -10.01 -7.63
N LEU A 156 -6.37 -9.24 -8.48
CA LEU A 156 -7.04 -8.55 -9.58
C LEU A 156 -7.32 -9.56 -10.69
N ILE A 157 -8.56 -9.61 -11.14
CA ILE A 157 -8.97 -10.44 -12.27
C ILE A 157 -9.00 -9.55 -13.51
N HIS A 158 -8.16 -9.87 -14.49
CA HIS A 158 -8.29 -9.29 -15.82
C HIS A 158 -9.45 -9.97 -16.54
N ILE A 159 -10.46 -9.19 -16.79
CA ILE A 159 -11.58 -9.61 -17.63
C ILE A 159 -11.32 -9.22 -19.07
#